data_dc5708af3a0f810e099d358c11255240
#
_entry.id   dc5708af3a0f810e099d358c11255240
#
_cell.length_a   1.000
_cell.length_b   1.000
_cell.length_c   1.000
_cell.angle_alpha   90.00
_cell.angle_beta   90.00
_cell.angle_gamma   90.00
#
_symmetry.space_group_name_H-M   'P 1'
#
loop_
_entity.id
_entity.type
_entity.pdbx_description
1 polymer ?
#
loop_
_entity_poly.entity_id
_entity_poly.type
_entity_poly.pdbx_seq_one_letter_code
_entity_poly.pdbx_strand_id
1 'polypeptide(L)'
;MKRLLYLIILCGILAGCKGTAKKAGTATEDGKPTVTVTIPPFAYFVEKIADDKVNVNVMVSNGNNPETYEPYAQQMVELSNSSIYFKVGNIGFEQTWMKKLQDNAPQMKIIDTSVGITPAKTPGGNIDPHTWMSCKNARIISRNILKALCELEPSNKDFFEKNYQSLLSIIDKQDSLITEQVTQNPKFEHKFVIYHPILTYFARDYKLEQLAIEEEGREPSAAQLQSLIERAKQEKIKYCLIQAEFANRNTTTFIKESHTKAFNINPLQGNWVE
;
A
#
# COMPACT_ATOMS: atom_id res chain seq x y z
N MET A 1 -21.35 -68.85 38.75
CA MET A 1 -20.58 -67.68 39.24
C MET A 1 -19.41 -67.34 38.35
N LYS A 2 -19.58 -67.29 37.03
CA LYS A 2 -18.49 -66.92 36.06
C LYS A 2 -19.00 -65.94 34.97
N ARG A 3 -20.12 -65.27 35.15
CA ARG A 3 -20.70 -64.33 34.16
C ARG A 3 -20.83 -62.88 34.69
N LEU A 4 -20.28 -62.59 35.88
CA LEU A 4 -20.40 -61.25 36.48
C LEU A 4 -19.08 -60.45 36.48
N LEU A 5 -18.01 -61.01 35.88
CA LEU A 5 -16.67 -60.38 35.90
C LEU A 5 -16.27 -59.68 34.61
N TYR A 6 -17.13 -59.66 33.59
CA TYR A 6 -16.84 -59.03 32.28
C TYR A 6 -17.53 -57.65 32.06
N LEU A 7 -18.30 -57.15 33.05
CA LEU A 7 -19.06 -55.90 32.92
C LEU A 7 -18.39 -54.69 33.56
N ILE A 8 -17.20 -54.85 34.17
CA ILE A 8 -16.48 -53.72 34.88
C ILE A 8 -15.27 -53.18 34.13
N ILE A 9 -14.87 -53.77 33.00
CA ILE A 9 -13.67 -53.33 32.25
C ILE A 9 -14.02 -52.43 31.02
N LEU A 10 -15.28 -52.05 30.79
CA LEU A 10 -15.66 -51.25 29.60
C LEU A 10 -16.03 -49.78 29.92
N CYS A 11 -15.76 -49.28 31.13
CA CYS A 11 -16.06 -47.87 31.53
C CYS A 11 -14.83 -47.01 31.79
N GLY A 12 -13.67 -47.30 31.24
CA GLY A 12 -12.40 -46.63 31.60
C GLY A 12 -11.65 -45.89 30.47
N ILE A 13 -12.21 -45.68 29.27
CA ILE A 13 -11.52 -44.94 28.19
C ILE A 13 -12.46 -43.90 27.53
N LEU A 14 -12.89 -42.91 28.32
CA LEU A 14 -13.47 -41.67 27.85
C LEU A 14 -12.89 -40.50 28.63
N ALA A 15 -11.57 -40.41 28.70
CA ALA A 15 -10.88 -39.26 29.28
C ALA A 15 -10.05 -38.56 28.19
N GLY A 16 -10.61 -37.48 27.68
CA GLY A 16 -9.83 -36.31 27.41
C GLY A 16 -9.13 -36.19 26.03
N CYS A 17 -9.89 -36.13 24.93
CA CYS A 17 -9.47 -35.20 23.87
C CYS A 17 -9.94 -33.79 24.26
N LYS A 18 -9.11 -33.03 25.00
CA LYS A 18 -9.16 -31.59 24.96
C LYS A 18 -8.74 -31.19 23.55
N GLY A 19 -9.73 -31.03 22.66
CA GLY A 19 -9.54 -30.38 21.40
C GLY A 19 -9.07 -28.96 21.66
N THR A 20 -7.77 -28.72 21.55
CA THR A 20 -7.27 -27.37 21.28
C THR A 20 -7.97 -26.93 20.01
N ALA A 21 -8.90 -25.97 20.14
CA ALA A 21 -9.47 -25.27 19.03
C ALA A 21 -8.29 -24.73 18.20
N LYS A 22 -8.01 -25.34 17.05
CA LYS A 22 -7.11 -24.77 16.06
C LYS A 22 -7.68 -23.40 15.72
N LYS A 23 -6.94 -22.33 16.04
CA LYS A 23 -7.20 -21.00 15.50
C LYS A 23 -7.34 -21.15 13.98
N ALA A 24 -8.50 -20.80 13.46
CA ALA A 24 -8.74 -20.77 12.04
C ALA A 24 -7.95 -19.61 11.43
N GLY A 25 -6.79 -19.93 10.93
CA GLY A 25 -5.96 -19.24 10.00
C GLY A 25 -5.11 -20.34 9.41
N THR A 26 -5.28 -20.63 8.13
CA THR A 26 -4.51 -21.66 7.46
C THR A 26 -3.06 -21.22 7.45
N ALA A 27 -2.27 -21.73 8.40
CA ALA A 27 -0.82 -21.61 8.33
C ALA A 27 -0.37 -22.29 7.02
N THR A 28 0.51 -21.63 6.30
CA THR A 28 1.22 -22.21 5.16
C THR A 28 2.01 -23.46 5.58
N GLU A 29 2.59 -24.21 4.64
CA GLU A 29 3.40 -25.40 4.93
C GLU A 29 4.54 -25.13 5.92
N ASP A 30 5.02 -23.86 6.01
CA ASP A 30 6.04 -23.39 6.95
C ASP A 30 5.49 -22.95 8.32
N GLY A 31 4.18 -23.02 8.54
CA GLY A 31 3.52 -22.68 9.80
C GLY A 31 3.39 -21.20 10.10
N LYS A 32 3.78 -20.30 9.17
CA LYS A 32 3.69 -18.83 9.34
C LYS A 32 2.33 -18.30 8.89
N PRO A 33 1.79 -17.27 9.55
CA PRO A 33 0.57 -16.61 9.07
C PRO A 33 0.86 -15.87 7.76
N THR A 34 -0.13 -15.88 6.87
CA THR A 34 -0.09 -15.10 5.64
C THR A 34 -0.86 -13.79 5.83
N VAL A 35 -0.30 -12.70 5.34
CA VAL A 35 -0.96 -11.41 5.24
C VAL A 35 -0.97 -10.95 3.78
N THR A 36 -2.00 -10.23 3.38
CA THR A 36 -2.12 -9.68 2.03
C THR A 36 -2.11 -8.16 2.07
N VAL A 37 -1.45 -7.56 1.10
CA VAL A 37 -1.43 -6.11 0.87
C VAL A 37 -1.97 -5.78 -0.52
N THR A 38 -2.49 -4.58 -0.72
CA THR A 38 -3.01 -4.18 -2.04
C THR A 38 -1.89 -3.97 -3.04
N ILE A 39 -0.84 -3.23 -2.69
CA ILE A 39 0.25 -2.81 -3.60
C ILE A 39 1.63 -3.05 -2.99
N PRO A 40 2.69 -3.18 -3.83
CA PRO A 40 4.05 -3.52 -3.38
C PRO A 40 4.67 -2.60 -2.31
N PRO A 41 4.47 -1.27 -2.31
CA PRO A 41 4.98 -0.41 -1.23
C PRO A 41 4.50 -0.81 0.18
N PHE A 42 3.31 -1.42 0.29
CA PHE A 42 2.80 -1.90 1.59
C PHE A 42 3.45 -3.22 2.02
N ALA A 43 3.86 -4.07 1.06
CA ALA A 43 4.68 -5.25 1.36
C ALA A 43 6.01 -4.82 2.01
N TYR A 44 6.67 -3.78 1.49
CA TYR A 44 7.87 -3.23 2.10
C TYR A 44 7.69 -2.88 3.59
N PHE A 45 6.61 -2.20 3.96
CA PHE A 45 6.37 -1.86 5.36
C PHE A 45 6.13 -3.10 6.22
N VAL A 46 5.36 -4.07 5.73
CA VAL A 46 5.12 -5.34 6.43
C VAL A 46 6.42 -6.11 6.61
N GLU A 47 7.20 -6.30 5.56
CA GLU A 47 8.47 -7.03 5.56
C GLU A 47 9.51 -6.35 6.46
N LYS A 48 9.60 -5.02 6.46
CA LYS A 48 10.50 -4.30 7.36
C LYS A 48 10.15 -4.45 8.84
N ILE A 49 8.89 -4.70 9.18
CA ILE A 49 8.42 -4.90 10.56
C ILE A 49 8.47 -6.38 10.93
N ALA A 50 7.93 -7.23 10.09
CA ALA A 50 7.73 -8.65 10.40
C ALA A 50 8.92 -9.54 10.01
N ASP A 51 9.79 -9.09 9.08
CA ASP A 51 10.86 -9.87 8.49
C ASP A 51 10.32 -11.24 8.02
N ASP A 52 10.87 -12.33 8.49
CA ASP A 52 10.49 -13.71 8.13
C ASP A 52 9.34 -14.29 8.96
N LYS A 53 8.67 -13.52 9.82
CA LYS A 53 7.62 -14.03 10.74
C LYS A 53 6.25 -14.18 10.09
N VAL A 54 6.03 -13.57 8.93
CA VAL A 54 4.80 -13.69 8.14
C VAL A 54 5.12 -13.89 6.66
N ASN A 55 4.19 -14.50 5.93
CA ASN A 55 4.22 -14.52 4.48
C ASN A 55 3.41 -13.35 3.93
N VAL A 56 3.91 -12.67 2.89
CA VAL A 56 3.26 -11.49 2.32
C VAL A 56 2.81 -11.77 0.90
N ASN A 57 1.50 -11.63 0.65
CA ASN A 57 0.91 -11.65 -0.69
C ASN A 57 0.64 -10.22 -1.15
N VAL A 58 0.82 -9.95 -2.44
CA VAL A 58 0.51 -8.67 -3.08
C VAL A 58 -0.57 -8.86 -4.11
N MET A 59 -1.70 -8.15 -3.98
CA MET A 59 -2.82 -8.30 -4.92
C MET A 59 -2.53 -7.66 -6.27
N VAL A 60 -2.08 -6.41 -6.28
CA VAL A 60 -1.74 -5.70 -7.51
C VAL A 60 -0.23 -5.71 -7.67
N SER A 61 0.27 -6.64 -8.49
CA SER A 61 1.71 -6.77 -8.74
C SER A 61 2.28 -5.63 -9.56
N ASN A 62 3.62 -5.50 -9.54
CA ASN A 62 4.35 -4.47 -10.30
C ASN A 62 3.92 -4.41 -11.78
N GLY A 63 3.81 -3.20 -12.32
CA GLY A 63 3.45 -2.95 -13.71
C GLY A 63 1.95 -2.96 -14.00
N ASN A 64 1.11 -3.19 -13.00
CA ASN A 64 -0.34 -3.10 -13.12
C ASN A 64 -0.87 -1.80 -12.52
N ASN A 65 -1.94 -1.27 -13.12
CA ASN A 65 -2.61 -0.07 -12.62
C ASN A 65 -3.61 -0.44 -11.51
N PRO A 66 -3.40 -0.01 -10.25
CA PRO A 66 -4.27 -0.34 -9.14
C PRO A 66 -5.67 0.30 -9.20
N GLU A 67 -5.90 1.24 -10.11
CA GLU A 67 -7.24 1.83 -10.29
C GLU A 67 -8.16 0.93 -11.12
N THR A 68 -7.59 0.08 -11.99
CA THR A 68 -8.36 -0.72 -12.95
C THR A 68 -8.05 -2.22 -12.90
N TYR A 69 -7.23 -2.65 -11.93
CA TYR A 69 -6.80 -4.04 -11.82
C TYR A 69 -7.94 -4.99 -11.48
N GLU A 70 -7.92 -6.17 -12.10
CA GLU A 70 -8.81 -7.28 -11.80
C GLU A 70 -8.00 -8.50 -11.32
N PRO A 71 -8.33 -9.09 -10.16
CA PRO A 71 -7.57 -10.21 -9.62
C PRO A 71 -7.84 -11.51 -10.39
N TYR A 72 -6.79 -12.32 -10.57
CA TYR A 72 -6.91 -13.65 -11.15
C TYR A 72 -7.49 -14.65 -10.15
N ALA A 73 -8.07 -15.76 -10.67
CA ALA A 73 -8.62 -16.82 -9.82
C ALA A 73 -7.61 -17.37 -8.81
N GLN A 74 -6.34 -17.55 -9.22
CA GLN A 74 -5.26 -18.02 -8.36
C GLN A 74 -5.01 -17.08 -7.17
N GLN A 75 -5.06 -15.75 -7.39
CA GLN A 75 -4.90 -14.77 -6.32
C GLN A 75 -6.05 -14.84 -5.30
N MET A 76 -7.25 -15.17 -5.74
CA MET A 76 -8.39 -15.38 -4.83
C MET A 76 -8.17 -16.62 -3.96
N VAL A 77 -7.55 -17.69 -4.51
CA VAL A 77 -7.18 -18.88 -3.73
C VAL A 77 -6.11 -18.53 -2.69
N GLU A 78 -5.05 -17.82 -3.10
CA GLU A 78 -3.98 -17.38 -2.19
C GLU A 78 -4.50 -16.46 -1.08
N LEU A 79 -5.40 -15.52 -1.42
CA LEU A 79 -6.05 -14.63 -0.47
C LEU A 79 -6.85 -15.40 0.58
N SER A 80 -7.51 -16.51 0.22
CA SER A 80 -8.33 -17.29 1.16
C SER A 80 -7.53 -17.82 2.37
N ASN A 81 -6.20 -17.88 2.25
CA ASN A 81 -5.28 -18.28 3.31
C ASN A 81 -4.82 -17.09 4.17
N SER A 82 -5.20 -15.87 3.85
CA SER A 82 -4.72 -14.68 4.55
C SER A 82 -5.44 -14.46 5.87
N SER A 83 -4.68 -14.17 6.91
CA SER A 83 -5.19 -13.78 8.22
C SER A 83 -5.56 -12.30 8.29
N ILE A 84 -4.80 -11.45 7.57
CA ILE A 84 -4.99 -10.00 7.51
C ILE A 84 -4.88 -9.52 6.08
N TYR A 85 -5.74 -8.56 5.71
CA TYR A 85 -5.60 -7.72 4.54
C TYR A 85 -5.29 -6.28 4.96
N PHE A 86 -4.15 -5.75 4.56
CA PHE A 86 -3.78 -4.36 4.75
C PHE A 86 -4.19 -3.55 3.52
N LYS A 87 -5.24 -2.76 3.64
CA LYS A 87 -5.69 -1.91 2.54
C LYS A 87 -5.04 -0.53 2.60
N VAL A 88 -4.85 0.07 1.42
CA VAL A 88 -4.36 1.44 1.24
C VAL A 88 -5.36 2.46 1.78
N GLY A 89 -6.66 2.24 1.49
CA GLY A 89 -7.76 3.13 1.87
C GLY A 89 -8.77 3.32 0.75
N ASN A 90 -8.57 4.31 -0.11
CA ASN A 90 -9.57 4.70 -1.12
C ASN A 90 -9.16 4.38 -2.58
N ILE A 91 -8.22 3.48 -2.81
CA ILE A 91 -7.76 3.12 -4.15
C ILE A 91 -8.84 2.34 -4.95
N GLY A 92 -8.92 2.53 -6.25
CA GLY A 92 -10.01 2.00 -7.11
C GLY A 92 -10.18 0.49 -7.03
N PHE A 93 -9.07 -0.27 -6.99
CA PHE A 93 -9.11 -1.71 -6.76
C PHE A 93 -9.90 -2.08 -5.50
N GLU A 94 -9.62 -1.44 -4.37
CA GLU A 94 -10.28 -1.74 -3.10
C GLU A 94 -11.75 -1.36 -3.11
N GLN A 95 -12.09 -0.23 -3.73
CA GLN A 95 -13.48 0.21 -3.88
C GLN A 95 -14.30 -0.81 -4.68
N THR A 96 -13.70 -1.40 -5.71
CA THR A 96 -14.37 -2.35 -6.59
C THR A 96 -14.42 -3.76 -6.02
N TRP A 97 -13.34 -4.23 -5.40
CA TRP A 97 -13.16 -5.65 -5.10
C TRP A 97 -13.26 -6.00 -3.62
N MET A 98 -13.13 -5.07 -2.68
CA MET A 98 -13.00 -5.38 -1.24
C MET A 98 -14.14 -6.27 -0.71
N LYS A 99 -15.39 -6.03 -1.14
CA LYS A 99 -16.50 -6.88 -0.75
C LYS A 99 -16.32 -8.33 -1.21
N LYS A 100 -15.95 -8.54 -2.48
CA LYS A 100 -15.71 -9.89 -3.03
C LYS A 100 -14.51 -10.58 -2.37
N LEU A 101 -13.44 -9.82 -2.05
CA LEU A 101 -12.27 -10.33 -1.34
C LEU A 101 -12.67 -10.80 0.07
N GLN A 102 -13.47 -10.03 0.79
CA GLN A 102 -13.98 -10.40 2.11
C GLN A 102 -14.93 -11.60 2.05
N ASP A 103 -15.82 -11.66 1.07
CA ASP A 103 -16.73 -12.80 0.88
C ASP A 103 -15.94 -14.09 0.58
N ASN A 104 -14.80 -13.99 -0.14
CA ASN A 104 -13.92 -15.11 -0.45
C ASN A 104 -13.08 -15.57 0.77
N ALA A 105 -12.75 -14.65 1.67
CA ALA A 105 -11.95 -14.91 2.87
C ALA A 105 -12.65 -14.33 4.13
N PRO A 106 -13.79 -14.93 4.59
CA PRO A 106 -14.64 -14.34 5.62
C PRO A 106 -13.97 -14.23 7.01
N GLN A 107 -12.90 -15.00 7.26
CA GLN A 107 -12.13 -14.95 8.52
C GLN A 107 -10.98 -13.93 8.48
N MET A 108 -10.67 -13.41 7.32
CA MET A 108 -9.59 -12.43 7.13
C MET A 108 -9.97 -11.09 7.73
N LYS A 109 -9.11 -10.54 8.60
CA LYS A 109 -9.28 -9.18 9.11
C LYS A 109 -8.87 -8.16 8.04
N ILE A 110 -9.72 -7.17 7.80
CA ILE A 110 -9.35 -6.01 6.96
C ILE A 110 -8.87 -4.88 7.86
N ILE A 111 -7.66 -4.41 7.62
CA ILE A 111 -7.03 -3.30 8.34
C ILE A 111 -6.86 -2.12 7.38
N ASP A 112 -7.53 -1.03 7.67
CA ASP A 112 -7.34 0.23 6.95
C ASP A 112 -6.10 0.94 7.49
N THR A 113 -5.03 0.93 6.71
CA THR A 113 -3.76 1.52 7.13
C THR A 113 -3.77 3.05 7.05
N SER A 114 -4.76 3.66 6.41
CA SER A 114 -4.93 5.11 6.31
C SER A 114 -5.56 5.76 7.55
N VAL A 115 -6.01 4.98 8.50
CA VAL A 115 -6.62 5.50 9.75
C VAL A 115 -5.67 6.42 10.48
N GLY A 116 -6.11 7.66 10.71
CA GLY A 116 -5.32 8.72 11.36
C GLY A 116 -4.52 9.60 10.40
N ILE A 117 -4.57 9.34 9.09
CA ILE A 117 -4.02 10.23 8.07
C ILE A 117 -5.01 11.38 7.82
N THR A 118 -4.51 12.62 7.82
CA THR A 118 -5.31 13.77 7.37
C THR A 118 -5.48 13.68 5.86
N PRO A 119 -6.70 13.53 5.33
CA PRO A 119 -6.92 13.36 3.91
C PRO A 119 -6.46 14.56 3.10
N ALA A 120 -5.85 14.33 1.95
CA ALA A 120 -5.72 15.31 0.88
C ALA A 120 -6.85 15.09 -0.14
N LYS A 121 -7.19 16.14 -0.88
CA LYS A 121 -8.21 16.07 -1.91
C LYS A 121 -7.61 16.26 -3.29
N THR A 122 -8.14 15.53 -4.25
CA THR A 122 -7.90 15.78 -5.68
C THR A 122 -8.53 17.11 -6.09
N PRO A 123 -8.17 17.68 -7.25
CA PRO A 123 -8.83 18.87 -7.79
C PRO A 123 -10.36 18.72 -7.91
N GLY A 124 -10.87 17.53 -8.18
CA GLY A 124 -12.31 17.21 -8.23
C GLY A 124 -12.98 17.05 -6.87
N GLY A 125 -12.26 17.20 -5.76
CA GLY A 125 -12.80 17.17 -4.40
C GLY A 125 -12.85 15.79 -3.76
N ASN A 126 -12.49 14.72 -4.47
CA ASN A 126 -12.39 13.38 -3.95
C ASN A 126 -11.19 13.21 -3.01
N ILE A 127 -11.24 12.24 -2.09
CA ILE A 127 -10.08 11.90 -1.27
C ILE A 127 -9.02 11.24 -2.16
N ASP A 128 -7.81 11.81 -2.13
CA ASP A 128 -6.66 11.24 -2.82
C ASP A 128 -6.22 9.93 -2.14
N PRO A 129 -6.13 8.80 -2.87
CA PRO A 129 -5.77 7.51 -2.28
C PRO A 129 -4.28 7.32 -2.04
N HIS A 130 -3.39 8.17 -2.61
CA HIS A 130 -1.95 7.94 -2.70
C HIS A 130 -1.20 8.25 -1.39
N THR A 131 -1.71 7.71 -0.29
CA THR A 131 -1.24 8.01 1.08
C THR A 131 0.23 7.64 1.30
N TRP A 132 0.73 6.60 0.64
CA TRP A 132 2.10 6.10 0.81
C TRP A 132 3.19 7.02 0.24
N MET A 133 2.80 8.00 -0.58
CA MET A 133 3.71 8.98 -1.17
C MET A 133 4.06 10.15 -0.23
N SER A 134 4.09 9.89 1.08
CA SER A 134 4.43 10.87 2.11
C SER A 134 5.15 10.20 3.27
N CYS A 135 6.30 10.76 3.68
CA CYS A 135 7.03 10.28 4.86
C CYS A 135 6.19 10.41 6.15
N LYS A 136 5.39 11.48 6.29
CA LYS A 136 4.50 11.65 7.44
C LYS A 136 3.43 10.57 7.50
N ASN A 137 2.83 10.25 6.36
CA ASN A 137 1.83 9.19 6.27
C ASN A 137 2.46 7.80 6.44
N ALA A 138 3.66 7.57 5.93
CA ALA A 138 4.39 6.30 6.08
C ALA A 138 4.59 5.92 7.56
N ARG A 139 4.82 6.90 8.44
CA ARG A 139 4.88 6.66 9.90
C ARG A 139 3.53 6.16 10.44
N ILE A 140 2.42 6.72 9.98
CA ILE A 140 1.06 6.31 10.39
C ILE A 140 0.72 4.93 9.85
N ILE A 141 0.96 4.69 8.56
CA ILE A 141 0.77 3.40 7.88
C ILE A 141 1.55 2.30 8.62
N SER A 142 2.85 2.52 8.83
CA SER A 142 3.72 1.55 9.51
C SER A 142 3.27 1.25 10.94
N ARG A 143 2.79 2.26 11.69
CA ARG A 143 2.23 2.09 13.04
C ARG A 143 0.95 1.24 13.02
N ASN A 144 0.06 1.46 12.04
CA ASN A 144 -1.17 0.70 11.92
C ASN A 144 -0.89 -0.77 11.54
N ILE A 145 0.12 -1.00 10.68
CA ILE A 145 0.62 -2.34 10.34
C ILE A 145 1.22 -3.01 11.58
N LEU A 146 2.12 -2.34 12.32
CA LEU A 146 2.71 -2.86 13.56
C LEU A 146 1.64 -3.33 14.54
N LYS A 147 0.63 -2.49 14.80
CA LYS A 147 -0.44 -2.81 15.72
C LYS A 147 -1.14 -4.11 15.34
N ALA A 148 -1.50 -4.26 14.07
CA ALA A 148 -2.19 -5.45 13.58
C ALA A 148 -1.30 -6.71 13.62
N LEU A 149 -0.01 -6.58 13.31
CA LEU A 149 0.96 -7.68 13.40
C LEU A 149 1.17 -8.14 14.85
N CYS A 150 1.26 -7.22 15.82
CA CYS A 150 1.36 -7.55 17.23
C CYS A 150 0.09 -8.24 17.77
N GLU A 151 -1.09 -7.92 17.23
CA GLU A 151 -2.34 -8.63 17.56
C GLU A 151 -2.40 -10.02 16.92
N LEU A 152 -1.86 -10.19 15.70
CA LEU A 152 -1.80 -11.47 15.00
C LEU A 152 -0.82 -12.43 15.67
N GLU A 153 0.37 -11.96 15.99
CA GLU A 153 1.49 -12.74 16.53
C GLU A 153 2.04 -12.11 17.83
N PRO A 154 1.31 -12.20 18.97
CA PRO A 154 1.72 -11.56 20.22
C PRO A 154 3.08 -12.03 20.75
N SER A 155 3.50 -13.26 20.42
CA SER A 155 4.80 -13.81 20.81
C SER A 155 5.98 -13.11 20.12
N ASN A 156 5.75 -12.45 18.98
CA ASN A 156 6.75 -11.74 18.21
C ASN A 156 6.71 -10.20 18.44
N LYS A 157 5.92 -9.73 19.38
CA LYS A 157 5.68 -8.30 19.62
C LYS A 157 6.97 -7.50 19.78
N ASP A 158 7.86 -7.90 20.69
CA ASP A 158 9.12 -7.16 20.96
C ASP A 158 10.03 -7.13 19.71
N PHE A 159 10.02 -8.19 18.90
CA PHE A 159 10.74 -8.27 17.65
C PHE A 159 10.17 -7.26 16.63
N PHE A 160 8.84 -7.22 16.48
CA PHE A 160 8.17 -6.28 15.57
C PHE A 160 8.38 -4.82 16.01
N GLU A 161 8.29 -4.53 17.30
CA GLU A 161 8.53 -3.19 17.85
C GLU A 161 9.97 -2.72 17.60
N LYS A 162 10.96 -3.58 17.78
CA LYS A 162 12.37 -3.28 17.45
C LYS A 162 12.56 -2.97 15.97
N ASN A 163 12.01 -3.79 15.09
CA ASN A 163 12.12 -3.59 13.64
C ASN A 163 11.39 -2.33 13.18
N TYR A 164 10.24 -2.04 13.79
CA TYR A 164 9.49 -0.80 13.54
C TYR A 164 10.33 0.45 13.90
N GLN A 165 11.10 0.46 14.99
CA GLN A 165 12.00 1.57 15.31
C GLN A 165 13.07 1.75 14.23
N SER A 166 13.59 0.66 13.69
CA SER A 166 14.54 0.71 12.57
C SER A 166 13.89 1.27 11.31
N LEU A 167 12.65 0.89 11.00
CA LEU A 167 11.88 1.43 9.88
C LEU A 167 11.60 2.92 10.07
N LEU A 168 11.21 3.36 11.27
CA LEU A 168 11.03 4.79 11.57
C LEU A 168 12.31 5.59 11.30
N SER A 169 13.46 5.07 11.68
CA SER A 169 14.76 5.73 11.44
C SER A 169 15.04 5.89 9.93
N ILE A 170 14.63 4.91 9.11
CA ILE A 170 14.73 4.98 7.65
C ILE A 170 13.81 6.08 7.11
N ILE A 171 12.53 6.09 7.55
CA ILE A 171 11.56 7.11 7.12
C ILE A 171 12.01 8.52 7.53
N ASP A 172 12.51 8.69 8.76
CA ASP A 172 12.97 9.98 9.27
C ASP A 172 14.19 10.49 8.50
N LYS A 173 15.10 9.59 8.13
CA LYS A 173 16.24 9.93 7.27
C LYS A 173 15.80 10.43 5.90
N GLN A 174 14.82 9.77 5.26
CA GLN A 174 14.29 10.20 3.97
C GLN A 174 13.59 11.56 4.08
N ASP A 175 12.75 11.75 5.10
CA ASP A 175 12.07 13.02 5.36
C ASP A 175 13.06 14.18 5.54
N SER A 176 14.15 13.92 6.29
CA SER A 176 15.22 14.90 6.50
C SER A 176 15.94 15.25 5.21
N LEU A 177 16.33 14.24 4.40
CA LEU A 177 17.00 14.44 3.11
C LEU A 177 16.14 15.26 2.14
N ILE A 178 14.85 14.93 2.04
CA ILE A 178 13.90 15.66 1.18
C ILE A 178 13.75 17.11 1.69
N THR A 179 13.55 17.27 3.00
CA THR A 179 13.39 18.60 3.61
C THR A 179 14.63 19.47 3.36
N GLU A 180 15.82 18.92 3.51
CA GLU A 180 17.08 19.62 3.24
C GLU A 180 17.16 20.07 1.78
N GLN A 181 16.87 19.17 0.83
CA GLN A 181 16.88 19.51 -0.59
C GLN A 181 15.87 20.60 -0.95
N VAL A 182 14.66 20.52 -0.40
CA VAL A 182 13.60 21.50 -0.68
C VAL A 182 13.89 22.86 -0.06
N THR A 183 14.45 22.90 1.16
CA THR A 183 14.59 24.16 1.92
C THR A 183 15.95 24.83 1.76
N GLN A 184 17.02 24.07 1.53
CA GLN A 184 18.40 24.59 1.49
C GLN A 184 18.96 24.72 0.08
N ASN A 185 18.34 24.09 -0.92
CA ASN A 185 18.76 24.22 -2.30
C ASN A 185 18.05 25.39 -3.00
N PRO A 186 18.69 26.54 -3.23
CA PRO A 186 18.06 27.72 -3.82
C PRO A 186 17.67 27.51 -5.30
N LYS A 187 18.12 26.41 -5.89
CA LYS A 187 17.75 26.02 -7.26
C LYS A 187 16.67 24.95 -7.32
N PHE A 188 16.10 24.59 -6.16
CA PHE A 188 15.03 23.61 -6.11
C PHE A 188 13.76 24.17 -6.75
N GLU A 189 13.16 23.36 -7.64
CA GLU A 189 11.93 23.75 -8.33
C GLU A 189 10.71 23.36 -7.49
N HIS A 190 9.96 24.35 -7.01
CA HIS A 190 8.78 24.10 -6.17
C HIS A 190 7.53 23.71 -6.95
N LYS A 191 7.60 23.69 -8.29
CA LYS A 191 6.50 23.28 -9.19
C LYS A 191 6.98 22.22 -10.15
N PHE A 192 6.11 21.27 -10.39
CA PHE A 192 6.35 20.21 -11.37
C PHE A 192 5.05 19.79 -12.03
N VAL A 193 5.15 19.21 -13.22
CA VAL A 193 4.03 18.55 -13.87
C VAL A 193 4.18 17.04 -13.70
N ILE A 194 3.09 16.34 -13.58
CA ILE A 194 3.01 14.89 -13.51
C ILE A 194 1.84 14.42 -14.38
N TYR A 195 1.91 13.19 -14.91
CA TYR A 195 0.78 12.70 -15.68
C TYR A 195 -0.42 12.40 -14.76
N HIS A 196 -0.32 11.35 -13.95
CA HIS A 196 -1.34 11.01 -12.94
C HIS A 196 -0.96 11.63 -11.57
N PRO A 197 -1.89 12.32 -10.87
CA PRO A 197 -1.57 13.15 -9.71
C PRO A 197 -1.29 12.35 -8.42
N ILE A 198 -0.29 11.49 -8.43
CA ILE A 198 0.03 10.57 -7.33
C ILE A 198 0.81 11.23 -6.17
N LEU A 199 1.36 12.44 -6.36
CA LEU A 199 2.23 13.11 -5.39
C LEU A 199 1.54 14.18 -4.55
N THR A 200 0.22 14.17 -4.41
CA THR A 200 -0.55 15.20 -3.69
C THR A 200 -0.13 15.32 -2.22
N TYR A 201 0.05 14.19 -1.52
CA TYR A 201 0.51 14.21 -0.13
C TYR A 201 1.97 14.67 0.00
N PHE A 202 2.83 14.26 -0.92
CA PHE A 202 4.21 14.74 -1.01
C PHE A 202 4.25 16.25 -1.24
N ALA A 203 3.53 16.74 -2.23
CA ALA A 203 3.46 18.17 -2.55
C ALA A 203 2.95 18.99 -1.36
N ARG A 204 1.89 18.52 -0.68
CA ARG A 204 1.37 19.13 0.54
C ARG A 204 2.44 19.24 1.63
N ASP A 205 3.14 18.14 1.90
CA ASP A 205 4.05 18.04 3.04
C ASP A 205 5.31 18.87 2.87
N TYR A 206 5.78 19.03 1.64
CA TYR A 206 6.98 19.80 1.31
C TYR A 206 6.69 21.16 0.64
N LYS A 207 5.42 21.60 0.63
CA LYS A 207 4.98 22.90 0.07
C LYS A 207 5.35 23.07 -1.41
N LEU A 208 5.13 22.02 -2.17
CA LEU A 208 5.31 21.99 -3.62
C LEU A 208 3.96 22.15 -4.32
N GLU A 209 3.99 22.53 -5.58
CA GLU A 209 2.80 22.61 -6.44
C GLU A 209 2.88 21.52 -7.52
N GLN A 210 1.94 20.57 -7.45
CA GLN A 210 1.75 19.53 -8.44
C GLN A 210 0.68 19.96 -9.45
N LEU A 211 1.03 19.96 -10.73
CA LEU A 211 0.10 20.10 -11.83
C LEU A 211 -0.04 18.77 -12.54
N ALA A 212 -1.27 18.30 -12.75
CA ALA A 212 -1.52 17.02 -13.41
C ALA A 212 -1.93 17.20 -14.87
N ILE A 213 -1.47 16.30 -15.75
CA ILE A 213 -1.94 16.22 -17.13
C ILE A 213 -3.32 15.56 -17.17
N GLU A 214 -3.47 14.49 -16.41
CA GLU A 214 -4.72 13.74 -16.24
C GLU A 214 -5.59 14.37 -15.13
N GLU A 215 -6.89 14.29 -15.29
CA GLU A 215 -7.85 14.73 -14.30
C GLU A 215 -8.82 13.59 -13.96
N GLU A 216 -8.75 13.08 -12.73
CA GLU A 216 -9.63 12.03 -12.20
C GLU A 216 -9.73 10.76 -13.06
N GLY A 217 -8.60 10.25 -13.53
CA GLY A 217 -8.55 9.06 -14.37
C GLY A 217 -8.94 9.28 -15.83
N ARG A 218 -9.10 10.57 -16.24
CA ARG A 218 -9.49 10.92 -17.61
C ARG A 218 -8.38 11.60 -18.36
N GLU A 219 -8.20 11.23 -19.60
CA GLU A 219 -7.33 11.97 -20.50
C GLU A 219 -7.80 13.42 -20.68
N PRO A 220 -6.89 14.40 -20.72
CA PRO A 220 -7.25 15.80 -20.93
C PRO A 220 -7.84 15.99 -22.34
N SER A 221 -8.77 16.89 -22.48
CA SER A 221 -9.16 17.43 -23.76
C SER A 221 -7.99 18.22 -24.41
N ALA A 222 -8.03 18.43 -25.71
CA ALA A 222 -7.00 19.21 -26.40
C ALA A 222 -6.88 20.65 -25.83
N ALA A 223 -7.99 21.25 -25.42
CA ALA A 223 -8.01 22.59 -24.82
C ALA A 223 -7.36 22.60 -23.42
N GLN A 224 -7.63 21.58 -22.58
CA GLN A 224 -7.00 21.45 -21.27
C GLN A 224 -5.50 21.21 -21.38
N LEU A 225 -5.06 20.32 -22.29
CA LEU A 225 -3.66 20.08 -22.52
C LEU A 225 -2.94 21.34 -23.00
N GLN A 226 -3.54 22.09 -23.93
CA GLN A 226 -2.98 23.35 -24.44
C GLN A 226 -2.86 24.39 -23.31
N SER A 227 -3.89 24.56 -22.49
CA SER A 227 -3.87 25.48 -21.35
C SER A 227 -2.76 25.09 -20.34
N LEU A 228 -2.56 23.80 -20.08
CA LEU A 228 -1.49 23.33 -19.19
C LEU A 228 -0.09 23.59 -19.79
N ILE A 229 0.08 23.39 -21.09
CA ILE A 229 1.32 23.72 -21.81
C ILE A 229 1.65 25.20 -21.70
N GLU A 230 0.67 26.07 -21.94
CA GLU A 230 0.83 27.52 -21.82
C GLU A 230 1.18 27.94 -20.40
N ARG A 231 0.49 27.39 -19.41
CA ARG A 231 0.79 27.62 -18.00
C ARG A 231 2.21 27.17 -17.64
N ALA A 232 2.63 25.98 -18.07
CA ALA A 232 3.97 25.48 -17.81
C ALA A 232 5.06 26.41 -18.41
N LYS A 233 4.83 26.97 -19.60
CA LYS A 233 5.73 27.95 -20.22
C LYS A 233 5.76 29.28 -19.44
N GLN A 234 4.60 29.83 -19.11
CA GLN A 234 4.48 31.11 -18.39
C GLN A 234 5.13 31.05 -17.00
N GLU A 235 4.90 29.95 -16.27
CA GLU A 235 5.43 29.73 -14.93
C GLU A 235 6.86 29.14 -14.95
N LYS A 236 7.42 28.89 -16.15
CA LYS A 236 8.77 28.34 -16.36
C LYS A 236 9.00 27.02 -15.64
N ILE A 237 7.99 26.14 -15.63
CA ILE A 237 8.08 24.81 -15.01
C ILE A 237 9.10 23.97 -15.80
N LYS A 238 10.07 23.38 -15.09
CA LYS A 238 11.20 22.71 -15.72
C LYS A 238 11.03 21.21 -15.86
N TYR A 239 10.22 20.59 -14.99
CA TYR A 239 10.17 19.13 -14.86
C TYR A 239 8.77 18.57 -15.07
N CYS A 240 8.73 17.45 -15.81
CA CYS A 240 7.56 16.60 -15.98
C CYS A 240 7.90 15.18 -15.47
N LEU A 241 7.15 14.70 -14.47
CA LEU A 241 7.30 13.36 -13.93
C LEU A 241 6.35 12.40 -14.65
N ILE A 242 6.85 11.23 -15.05
CA ILE A 242 6.11 10.26 -15.84
C ILE A 242 6.17 8.92 -15.13
N GLN A 243 5.00 8.35 -14.88
CA GLN A 243 4.89 6.93 -14.52
C GLN A 243 4.88 6.09 -15.79
N ALA A 244 5.54 4.94 -15.78
CA ALA A 244 5.70 4.09 -16.95
C ALA A 244 4.35 3.67 -17.56
N GLU A 245 3.33 3.46 -16.73
CA GLU A 245 1.97 3.07 -17.10
C GLU A 245 1.24 4.15 -17.91
N PHE A 246 1.70 5.40 -17.83
CA PHE A 246 1.06 6.58 -18.43
C PHE A 246 1.90 7.25 -19.53
N ALA A 247 2.91 6.55 -20.07
CA ALA A 247 3.69 7.03 -21.21
C ALA A 247 2.83 6.97 -22.50
N ASN A 248 2.08 8.02 -22.78
CA ASN A 248 1.17 8.12 -23.93
C ASN A 248 1.42 9.36 -24.80
N ARG A 249 0.55 9.55 -25.82
CA ARG A 249 0.66 10.66 -26.76
C ARG A 249 0.53 12.03 -26.08
N ASN A 250 -0.35 12.17 -25.08
CA ASN A 250 -0.56 13.44 -24.38
C ASN A 250 0.69 13.84 -23.59
N THR A 251 1.34 12.88 -22.94
CA THR A 251 2.62 13.08 -22.24
C THR A 251 3.72 13.55 -23.22
N THR A 252 3.85 12.85 -24.35
CA THR A 252 4.84 13.19 -25.36
C THR A 252 4.61 14.58 -25.95
N THR A 253 3.35 14.92 -26.24
CA THR A 253 2.97 16.25 -26.74
C THR A 253 3.27 17.32 -25.71
N PHE A 254 2.88 17.10 -24.44
CA PHE A 254 3.15 18.04 -23.35
C PHE A 254 4.65 18.37 -23.22
N ILE A 255 5.50 17.35 -23.11
CA ILE A 255 6.95 17.52 -22.97
C ILE A 255 7.54 18.30 -24.13
N LYS A 256 7.18 17.91 -25.34
CA LYS A 256 7.69 18.55 -26.56
C LYS A 256 7.31 20.02 -26.62
N GLU A 257 6.05 20.34 -26.37
CA GLU A 257 5.51 21.69 -26.53
C GLU A 257 5.84 22.60 -25.34
N SER A 258 5.90 22.06 -24.10
CA SER A 258 6.27 22.84 -22.90
C SER A 258 7.77 23.01 -22.72
N HIS A 259 8.61 22.22 -23.42
CA HIS A 259 10.06 22.15 -23.25
C HIS A 259 10.50 21.71 -21.84
N THR A 260 9.64 20.99 -21.12
CA THR A 260 9.97 20.42 -19.80
C THR A 260 10.91 19.24 -19.95
N LYS A 261 11.75 19.01 -18.93
CA LYS A 261 12.61 17.81 -18.83
C LYS A 261 11.82 16.68 -18.19
N ALA A 262 11.74 15.56 -18.88
CA ALA A 262 11.05 14.37 -18.40
C ALA A 262 11.90 13.56 -17.42
N PHE A 263 11.26 13.04 -16.36
CA PHE A 263 11.84 12.05 -15.45
C PHE A 263 10.83 10.92 -15.21
N ASN A 264 11.30 9.69 -15.34
CA ASN A 264 10.50 8.53 -15.01
C ASN A 264 10.51 8.30 -13.49
N ILE A 265 9.34 8.02 -12.93
CA ILE A 265 9.16 7.61 -11.55
C ILE A 265 8.38 6.30 -11.50
N ASN A 266 8.61 5.50 -10.46
CA ASN A 266 7.85 4.30 -10.20
C ASN A 266 7.26 4.34 -8.78
N PRO A 267 6.07 4.90 -8.60
CA PRO A 267 5.44 5.03 -7.28
C PRO A 267 4.93 3.72 -6.69
N LEU A 268 4.90 2.65 -7.48
CA LEU A 268 4.51 1.30 -7.06
C LEU A 268 5.71 0.38 -6.82
N GLN A 269 6.93 0.94 -6.79
CA GLN A 269 8.13 0.16 -6.53
C GLN A 269 8.08 -0.52 -5.17
N GLY A 270 8.52 -1.81 -5.11
CA GLY A 270 8.52 -2.61 -3.90
C GLY A 270 9.49 -2.09 -2.82
N ASN A 271 10.56 -1.39 -3.21
CA ASN A 271 11.42 -0.69 -2.26
C ASN A 271 10.93 0.76 -2.11
N TRP A 272 10.18 1.04 -1.06
CA TRP A 272 9.56 2.36 -0.83
C TRP A 272 10.58 3.51 -0.71
N VAL A 273 11.83 3.21 -0.39
CA VAL A 273 12.90 4.22 -0.18
C VAL A 273 13.53 4.67 -1.51
N GLU A 274 13.47 3.88 -2.55
CA GLU A 274 14.02 4.17 -3.88
C GLU A 274 13.08 5.03 -4.73
#